data_00bcc8aeb66245f5089414c17d953456
#
_entry.id   00bcc8aeb66245f5089414c17d953456
#
_cell.length_a   1.000
_cell.length_b   1.000
_cell.length_c   1.000
_cell.angle_alpha   90.00
_cell.angle_beta   90.00
_cell.angle_gamma   90.00
#
_symmetry.space_group_name_H-M   'P 1'
#
loop_
_entity.id
_entity.type
_entity.pdbx_description
1 polymer ?
#
loop_
_entity_poly.entity_id
_entity_poly.type
_entity_poly.pdbx_seq_one_letter_code
_entity_poly.pdbx_strand_id
1 'polypeptide(L)'
;MAHEQAIRYLCLARKAGLLTIGEENCGLTIAAGKGKLLMLCSDSSANARKRADGFLYGHRALLMTVPWTKAELSQFTGTHGSMVCFTDLGLASRFASAMAETLPEWKETASLLDARSNKAQRRKAAPRKHTL
;
A
#
# COMPACT_ATOMS: atom_id res chain seq x y z
N MET A 1 -5.75 18.82 -9.80
CA MET A 1 -6.56 18.20 -8.75
C MET A 1 -5.67 17.63 -7.68
N ALA A 2 -6.18 17.58 -6.46
CA ALA A 2 -5.44 16.98 -5.37
C ALA A 2 -5.24 15.48 -5.62
N HIS A 3 -4.10 14.97 -5.21
CA HIS A 3 -3.78 13.53 -5.25
C HIS A 3 -3.57 12.93 -6.65
N GLU A 4 -3.42 13.73 -7.69
CA GLU A 4 -3.21 13.19 -9.04
C GLU A 4 -2.00 12.26 -9.10
N GLN A 5 -0.90 12.64 -8.50
CA GLN A 5 0.32 11.84 -8.51
C GLN A 5 0.12 10.52 -7.78
N ALA A 6 -0.55 10.56 -6.62
CA ALA A 6 -0.85 9.34 -5.87
C ALA A 6 -1.74 8.41 -6.69
N ILE A 7 -2.75 8.94 -7.35
CA ILE A 7 -3.65 8.16 -8.19
C ILE A 7 -2.88 7.49 -9.34
N ARG A 8 -1.91 8.20 -9.92
CA ARG A 8 -1.06 7.64 -10.98
C ARG A 8 -0.28 6.41 -10.49
N TYR A 9 0.29 6.50 -9.29
CA TYR A 9 1.01 5.35 -8.72
C TYR A 9 0.07 4.18 -8.44
N LEU A 10 -1.14 4.47 -7.99
CA LEU A 10 -2.15 3.45 -7.76
C LEU A 10 -2.50 2.72 -9.06
N CYS A 11 -2.76 3.49 -10.12
CA CYS A 11 -3.08 2.93 -11.44
C CYS A 11 -1.90 2.15 -12.02
N LEU A 12 -0.70 2.64 -11.83
CA LEU A 12 0.51 1.97 -12.29
C LEU A 12 0.68 0.63 -11.58
N ALA A 13 0.49 0.61 -10.28
CA ALA A 13 0.59 -0.62 -9.49
C ALA A 13 -0.44 -1.65 -9.95
N ARG A 14 -1.67 -1.20 -10.22
CA ARG A 14 -2.71 -2.10 -10.71
C ARG A 14 -2.32 -2.72 -12.05
N LYS A 15 -1.86 -1.90 -12.99
CA LYS A 15 -1.46 -2.38 -14.31
C LYS A 15 -0.28 -3.35 -14.25
N ALA A 16 0.62 -3.13 -13.32
CA ALA A 16 1.80 -3.96 -13.16
C ALA A 16 1.53 -5.24 -12.35
N GLY A 17 0.32 -5.44 -11.85
CA GLY A 17 0.00 -6.60 -11.01
C GLY A 17 0.57 -6.50 -9.61
N LEU A 18 0.84 -5.27 -9.13
CA LEU A 18 1.45 -5.02 -7.82
C LEU A 18 0.45 -4.45 -6.82
N LEU A 19 -0.83 -4.63 -7.10
CA LEU A 19 -1.92 -4.17 -6.25
C LEU A 19 -2.92 -5.30 -6.09
N THR A 20 -3.25 -5.63 -4.85
CA THR A 20 -4.28 -6.62 -4.54
C THR A 20 -5.56 -5.88 -4.14
N ILE A 21 -6.70 -6.28 -4.67
CA ILE A 21 -7.98 -5.62 -4.47
C ILE A 21 -8.97 -6.59 -3.85
N GLY A 22 -9.71 -6.13 -2.86
CA GLY A 22 -10.72 -6.93 -2.18
C GLY A 22 -10.23 -7.44 -0.85
N GLU A 23 -11.15 -7.55 0.12
CA GLU A 23 -10.82 -7.89 1.50
C GLU A 23 -10.16 -9.27 1.62
N GLU A 24 -10.77 -10.28 1.02
CA GLU A 24 -10.26 -11.64 1.09
C GLU A 24 -8.88 -11.75 0.45
N ASN A 25 -8.72 -11.15 -0.73
CA ASN A 25 -7.45 -11.19 -1.44
C ASN A 25 -6.35 -10.46 -0.66
N CYS A 26 -6.69 -9.32 -0.05
CA CYS A 26 -5.73 -8.58 0.77
C CYS A 26 -5.29 -9.39 1.97
N GLY A 27 -6.23 -10.07 2.63
CA GLY A 27 -5.91 -10.93 3.76
C GLY A 27 -4.95 -12.05 3.39
N LEU A 28 -5.19 -12.70 2.26
CA LEU A 28 -4.32 -13.76 1.75
C LEU A 28 -2.93 -13.22 1.39
N THR A 29 -2.88 -12.07 0.77
CA THR A 29 -1.61 -11.43 0.38
C THR A 29 -0.76 -11.10 1.60
N ILE A 30 -1.37 -10.56 2.64
CA ILE A 30 -0.66 -10.22 3.88
C ILE A 30 -0.20 -11.50 4.59
N ALA A 31 -1.05 -12.51 4.66
CA ALA A 31 -0.71 -13.80 5.27
C ALA A 31 0.49 -14.45 4.58
N ALA A 32 0.63 -14.25 3.27
CA ALA A 32 1.77 -14.75 2.51
C ALA A 32 3.03 -13.90 2.67
N GLY A 33 2.98 -12.83 3.45
CA GLY A 33 4.14 -11.94 3.67
C GLY A 33 4.42 -11.00 2.52
N LYS A 34 3.49 -10.83 1.59
CA LYS A 34 3.70 -10.02 0.39
C LYS A 34 3.10 -8.61 0.48
N GLY A 35 2.21 -8.36 1.43
CA GLY A 35 1.57 -7.05 1.58
C GLY A 35 2.53 -6.01 2.15
N LYS A 36 2.51 -4.80 1.59
CA LYS A 36 3.36 -3.71 2.06
C LYS A 36 2.55 -2.57 2.68
N LEU A 37 1.47 -2.18 2.04
CA LEU A 37 0.60 -1.10 2.51
C LEU A 37 -0.84 -1.48 2.24
N LEU A 38 -1.60 -1.70 3.31
CA LEU A 38 -3.02 -2.01 3.25
C LEU A 38 -3.81 -0.72 3.39
N MET A 39 -4.78 -0.50 2.52
CA MET A 39 -5.56 0.73 2.50
C MET A 39 -7.04 0.45 2.56
N LEU A 40 -7.74 1.22 3.40
CA LEU A 40 -9.19 1.21 3.51
C LEU A 40 -9.76 2.44 2.85
N CYS A 41 -10.93 2.31 2.19
CA CYS A 41 -11.65 3.47 1.68
C CYS A 41 -12.22 4.29 2.86
N SER A 42 -12.52 5.56 2.59
CA SER A 42 -12.95 6.50 3.64
C SER A 42 -14.28 6.11 4.29
N ASP A 43 -15.13 5.39 3.56
CA ASP A 43 -16.44 4.95 4.04
C ASP A 43 -16.46 3.49 4.50
N SER A 44 -15.31 2.94 4.85
CA SER A 44 -15.20 1.58 5.36
C SER A 44 -15.89 1.46 6.73
N SER A 45 -16.53 0.31 6.96
CA SER A 45 -17.18 0.04 8.23
C SER A 45 -16.18 -0.25 9.34
N ALA A 46 -16.65 -0.14 10.59
CA ALA A 46 -15.83 -0.51 11.75
C ALA A 46 -15.41 -1.99 11.69
N ASN A 47 -16.28 -2.84 11.18
CA ASN A 47 -15.97 -4.27 11.03
C ASN A 47 -14.87 -4.50 10.00
N ALA A 48 -14.90 -3.78 8.89
CA ALA A 48 -13.83 -3.86 7.89
C ALA A 48 -12.50 -3.44 8.48
N ARG A 49 -12.50 -2.40 9.30
CA ARG A 49 -11.28 -1.93 9.97
C ARG A 49 -10.74 -2.97 10.95
N LYS A 50 -11.62 -3.61 11.70
CA LYS A 50 -11.22 -4.68 12.63
C LYS A 50 -10.60 -5.85 11.87
N ARG A 51 -11.18 -6.22 10.73
CA ARG A 51 -10.63 -7.31 9.92
C ARG A 51 -9.26 -6.94 9.36
N ALA A 52 -9.11 -5.69 8.93
CA ALA A 52 -7.82 -5.20 8.43
C ALA A 52 -6.75 -5.26 9.54
N ASP A 53 -7.08 -4.82 10.73
CA ASP A 53 -6.17 -4.91 11.88
C ASP A 53 -5.79 -6.36 12.17
N GLY A 54 -6.75 -7.27 12.05
CA GLY A 54 -6.50 -8.69 12.23
C GLY A 54 -5.55 -9.26 11.18
N PHE A 55 -5.69 -8.84 9.92
CA PHE A 55 -4.77 -9.28 8.86
C PHE A 55 -3.34 -8.85 9.15
N LEU A 56 -3.17 -7.69 9.75
CA LEU A 56 -1.83 -7.11 9.99
C LEU A 56 -1.12 -7.71 11.20
N TYR A 57 -1.86 -8.38 12.07
CA TYR A 57 -1.27 -8.93 13.28
C TYR A 57 -0.12 -9.90 12.93
N GLY A 58 1.04 -9.63 13.48
CA GLY A 58 2.22 -10.45 13.20
C GLY A 58 2.91 -10.15 11.88
N HIS A 59 2.47 -9.13 11.15
CA HIS A 59 3.04 -8.77 9.85
C HIS A 59 3.53 -7.32 9.85
N ARG A 60 4.42 -6.99 8.93
CA ARG A 60 5.03 -5.66 8.84
C ARG A 60 4.26 -4.67 7.98
N ALA A 61 3.25 -5.13 7.25
CA ALA A 61 2.46 -4.23 6.41
C ALA A 61 1.84 -3.12 7.25
N LEU A 62 1.72 -1.94 6.67
CA LEU A 62 1.14 -0.77 7.33
C LEU A 62 -0.30 -0.58 6.89
N LEU A 63 -1.11 0.07 7.72
CA LEU A 63 -2.52 0.32 7.44
C LEU A 63 -2.77 1.83 7.37
N MET A 64 -3.42 2.28 6.29
CA MET A 64 -3.85 3.66 6.15
C MET A 64 -5.27 3.71 5.60
N THR A 65 -5.98 4.79 5.90
CA THR A 65 -7.27 5.08 5.29
C THR A 65 -7.04 6.14 4.21
N VAL A 66 -7.52 5.87 2.99
CA VAL A 66 -7.44 6.84 1.90
C VAL A 66 -8.63 7.79 1.94
N PRO A 67 -8.52 8.98 1.32
CA PRO A 67 -9.62 9.96 1.36
C PRO A 67 -10.77 9.64 0.41
N TRP A 68 -10.66 8.56 -0.36
CA TRP A 68 -11.65 8.19 -1.36
C TRP A 68 -12.65 7.18 -0.81
N THR A 69 -13.91 7.32 -1.25
CA THR A 69 -14.95 6.34 -0.95
C THR A 69 -14.70 5.07 -1.76
N LYS A 70 -15.42 3.99 -1.43
CA LYS A 70 -15.36 2.75 -2.20
C LYS A 70 -15.67 3.00 -3.68
N ALA A 71 -16.68 3.82 -3.96
CA ALA A 71 -17.05 4.14 -5.34
C ALA A 71 -15.92 4.87 -6.07
N GLU A 72 -15.30 5.85 -5.43
CA GLU A 72 -14.20 6.59 -6.01
C GLU A 72 -12.97 5.71 -6.21
N LEU A 73 -12.64 4.91 -5.22
CA LEU A 73 -11.50 4.00 -5.29
C LEU A 73 -11.68 2.99 -6.42
N SER A 74 -12.90 2.50 -6.60
CA SER A 74 -13.23 1.55 -7.67
C SER A 74 -13.01 2.15 -9.06
N GLN A 75 -13.23 3.46 -9.23
CA GLN A 75 -12.93 4.13 -10.49
C GLN A 75 -11.44 4.09 -10.83
N PHE A 76 -10.58 4.23 -9.83
CA PHE A 76 -9.13 4.22 -10.05
C PHE A 76 -8.59 2.82 -10.26
N THR A 77 -9.18 1.83 -9.60
CA THR A 77 -8.71 0.45 -9.68
C THR A 77 -9.41 -0.37 -10.76
N GLY A 78 -10.55 0.09 -11.22
CA GLY A 78 -11.35 -0.63 -12.20
C GLY A 78 -12.09 -1.84 -11.64
N THR A 79 -12.07 -2.03 -10.33
CA THR A 79 -12.68 -3.20 -9.68
C THR A 79 -13.29 -2.79 -8.36
N HIS A 80 -14.42 -3.37 -8.00
CA HIS A 80 -15.07 -3.09 -6.73
C HIS A 80 -14.30 -3.72 -5.57
N GLY A 81 -13.95 -2.91 -4.59
CA GLY A 81 -13.30 -3.37 -3.38
C GLY A 81 -13.07 -2.21 -2.43
N SER A 82 -13.38 -2.42 -1.15
CA SER A 82 -13.19 -1.41 -0.12
C SER A 82 -11.80 -1.47 0.51
N MET A 83 -11.02 -2.49 0.16
CA MET A 83 -9.71 -2.74 0.72
C MET A 83 -8.74 -3.03 -0.41
N VAL A 84 -7.58 -2.40 -0.38
CA VAL A 84 -6.57 -2.50 -1.43
C VAL A 84 -5.20 -2.60 -0.78
N CYS A 85 -4.32 -3.41 -1.33
CA CYS A 85 -2.99 -3.61 -0.77
C CYS A 85 -1.91 -3.52 -1.83
N PHE A 86 -0.93 -2.66 -1.60
CA PHE A 86 0.30 -2.64 -2.42
C PHE A 86 1.17 -3.83 -2.06
N THR A 87 1.70 -4.50 -3.07
CA THR A 87 2.64 -5.61 -2.87
C THR A 87 4.07 -5.24 -3.27
N ASP A 88 4.26 -4.04 -3.81
CA ASP A 88 5.58 -3.54 -4.16
C ASP A 88 5.97 -2.39 -3.25
N LEU A 89 7.09 -2.52 -2.59
CA LEU A 89 7.54 -1.56 -1.59
C LEU A 89 7.88 -0.20 -2.20
N GLY A 90 8.52 -0.18 -3.36
CA GLY A 90 8.87 1.07 -4.04
C GLY A 90 7.65 1.89 -4.43
N LEU A 91 6.63 1.24 -5.02
CA LEU A 91 5.39 1.93 -5.40
C LEU A 91 4.59 2.35 -4.18
N ALA A 92 4.54 1.52 -3.14
CA ALA A 92 3.87 1.89 -1.89
C ALA A 92 4.51 3.14 -1.28
N SER A 93 5.84 3.20 -1.27
CA SER A 93 6.59 4.35 -0.76
C SER A 93 6.28 5.62 -1.55
N ARG A 94 6.30 5.54 -2.87
CA ARG A 94 6.01 6.69 -3.74
C ARG A 94 4.57 7.16 -3.57
N PHE A 95 3.63 6.22 -3.47
CA PHE A 95 2.23 6.56 -3.23
C PHE A 95 2.07 7.29 -1.91
N ALA A 96 2.63 6.75 -0.83
CA ALA A 96 2.54 7.36 0.49
C ALA A 96 3.19 8.74 0.53
N SER A 97 4.33 8.92 -0.14
CA SER A 97 5.01 10.21 -0.21
C SER A 97 4.16 11.25 -0.95
N ALA A 98 3.51 10.84 -2.04
CA ALA A 98 2.60 11.73 -2.76
C ALA A 98 1.39 12.13 -1.90
N MET A 99 0.85 11.18 -1.13
CA MET A 99 -0.24 11.47 -0.20
C MET A 99 0.20 12.43 0.91
N ALA A 100 1.41 12.28 1.39
CA ALA A 100 1.94 13.11 2.47
C ALA A 100 2.14 14.57 2.07
N GLU A 101 2.20 14.87 0.77
CA GLU A 101 2.33 16.24 0.30
C GLU A 101 1.15 17.11 0.71
N THR A 102 -0.04 16.52 0.81
CA THR A 102 -1.25 17.25 1.18
C THR A 102 -1.93 16.76 2.45
N LEU A 103 -1.59 15.55 2.92
CA LEU A 103 -2.20 14.93 4.08
C LEU A 103 -1.12 14.61 5.13
N PRO A 104 -0.99 15.45 6.17
CA PRO A 104 0.07 15.28 7.17
C PRO A 104 0.07 13.93 7.87
N GLU A 105 -1.09 13.31 8.02
CA GLU A 105 -1.22 12.00 8.66
C GLU A 105 -0.49 10.88 7.89
N TRP A 106 -0.09 11.13 6.64
CA TRP A 106 0.64 10.18 5.83
C TRP A 106 2.16 10.30 5.97
N LYS A 107 2.66 11.33 6.65
CA LYS A 107 4.11 11.59 6.74
C LYS A 107 4.88 10.45 7.40
N GLU A 108 4.36 9.94 8.50
CA GLU A 108 5.04 8.85 9.20
C GLU A 108 5.08 7.57 8.36
N THR A 109 3.94 7.22 7.77
CA THR A 109 3.86 6.05 6.88
C THR A 109 4.79 6.19 5.69
N ALA A 110 4.83 7.38 5.08
CA ALA A 110 5.72 7.65 3.96
C ALA A 110 7.19 7.48 4.36
N SER A 111 7.57 8.01 5.53
CA SER A 111 8.94 7.87 6.03
C SER A 111 9.33 6.42 6.27
N LEU A 112 8.44 5.64 6.88
CA LEU A 112 8.69 4.22 7.15
C LEU A 112 8.87 3.43 5.85
N LEU A 113 7.97 3.63 4.90
CA LEU A 113 8.03 2.93 3.62
C LEU A 113 9.26 3.33 2.82
N ASP A 114 9.60 4.62 2.83
CA ASP A 114 10.77 5.12 2.15
C ASP A 114 12.06 4.52 2.72
N ALA A 115 12.16 4.46 4.04
CA ALA A 115 13.31 3.86 4.71
C ALA A 115 13.44 2.37 4.36
N ARG A 116 12.33 1.65 4.35
CA ARG A 116 12.31 0.23 3.98
C ARG A 116 12.68 0.02 2.52
N SER A 117 12.17 0.88 1.64
CA SER A 117 12.45 0.81 0.19
C SER A 117 13.93 1.07 -0.07
N ASN A 118 14.51 2.08 0.56
CA ASN A 118 15.92 2.41 0.43
C ASN A 118 16.81 1.27 0.94
N LYS A 119 16.44 0.67 2.06
CA LYS A 119 17.18 -0.46 2.61
C LYS A 119 17.14 -1.67 1.67
N ALA A 120 15.99 -1.96 1.08
CA ALA A 120 15.85 -3.06 0.13
C ALA A 120 16.68 -2.81 -1.13
N GLN A 121 16.71 -1.57 -1.64
CA GLN A 121 17.54 -1.22 -2.78
C GLN A 121 19.01 -1.33 -2.48
N ARG A 122 19.46 -0.93 -1.30
CA ARG A 122 20.83 -1.07 -0.89
C ARG A 122 21.24 -2.54 -0.81
N ARG A 123 20.37 -3.41 -0.31
CA ARG A 123 20.63 -4.84 -0.27
C ARG A 123 20.81 -5.42 -1.68
N LYS A 124 19.95 -5.00 -2.62
CA LYS A 124 20.04 -5.47 -4.00
C LYS A 124 21.30 -4.97 -4.70
N ALA A 125 21.71 -3.74 -4.39
CA ALA A 125 22.86 -3.12 -5.02
C ALA A 125 24.18 -3.57 -4.40
N ALA A 126 24.15 -4.15 -3.17
CA ALA A 126 25.34 -4.56 -2.49
C ALA A 126 26.05 -5.71 -3.25
N PRO A 127 27.38 -5.64 -3.39
CA PRO A 127 28.12 -6.75 -4.01
C PRO A 127 27.92 -8.02 -3.21
N ARG A 128 27.86 -9.13 -3.91
CA ARG A 128 27.79 -10.42 -3.22
C ARG A 128 29.14 -10.73 -2.61
N LYS A 129 29.11 -11.17 -1.40
CA LYS A 129 30.33 -11.44 -0.74
C LYS A 129 30.90 -12.75 -1.05
N HIS A 130 30.48 -13.53 -1.82
CA HIS A 130 30.99 -14.72 -1.89
C HIS A 130 31.88 -14.88 -2.86
N THR A 131 32.34 -14.72 -3.15
CA THR A 131 33.07 -14.90 -3.90
C THR A 131 33.97 -15.56 -4.01
N LEU A 132 34.36 -16.02 -3.98
CA LEU A 132 35.25 -16.61 -4.25
C LEU A 132 35.59 -17.04 -4.12
#